data_c0e943ff00bcf17c4a84cd835f378fad
#
_entry.id   c0e943ff00bcf17c4a84cd835f378fad
#
_cell.length_a   1.000
_cell.length_b   1.000
_cell.length_c   1.000
_cell.angle_alpha   90.00
_cell.angle_beta   90.00
_cell.angle_gamma   90.00
#
_symmetry.space_group_name_H-M   'P 1'
#
loop_
_entity.id
_entity.type
_entity.pdbx_description
1 polymer ?
#
loop_
_entity_poly.entity_id
_entity_poly.type
_entity_poly.pdbx_seq_one_letter_code
_entity_poly.pdbx_strand_id
1 'polypeptide(L)'
;MSADFDFSLVLCTLNRRDEVAQFLASLKKQDTRYRIQLIVVDQNTDDRIPEVLKPYQNDFEICLVKTQPGLSRARNLGLQYALGNIIGFPDDDCTYPETLLTFLYRAFAEDPQRGGISTLVTDEAGNFSAGGRMYRTPCTITKKNVWWCGVSPSIFVRRSALGEICFDEELGVGSGTVFGSGEETDFLLMLLAAGVRLDYMPQAVVYHPRFTGPWKRERGWLYGCGMGRVLRKHGASFFTVFYYALLQQVRAAQSFCTLKFRKMLFHLAMSYGRLYGYLAKRQR
;
A
#
# COMPACT_ATOMS: atom_id res chain seq x y z
N MET A 1 -5.68 28.37 5.11
CA MET A 1 -4.73 28.58 4.02
C MET A 1 -4.96 27.47 3.01
N SER A 2 -5.15 27.78 1.71
CA SER A 2 -5.20 26.76 0.67
C SER A 2 -3.84 26.07 0.64
N ALA A 3 -3.81 24.73 0.56
CA ALA A 3 -2.54 24.01 0.39
C ALA A 3 -1.91 24.44 -0.95
N ASP A 4 -0.58 24.48 -0.98
CA ASP A 4 0.15 24.86 -2.20
C ASP A 4 -0.01 23.83 -3.33
N PHE A 5 -0.42 22.60 -2.99
CA PHE A 5 -0.61 21.50 -3.93
C PHE A 5 -1.96 20.78 -3.71
N ASP A 6 -2.54 20.29 -4.81
CA ASP A 6 -3.74 19.45 -4.75
C ASP A 6 -3.39 18.05 -4.26
N PHE A 7 -2.29 17.50 -4.77
CA PHE A 7 -1.79 16.17 -4.42
C PHE A 7 -0.33 16.21 -3.94
N SER A 8 -0.02 15.40 -2.91
CA SER A 8 1.33 14.96 -2.60
C SER A 8 1.41 13.44 -2.79
N LEU A 9 2.28 12.99 -3.66
CA LEU A 9 2.49 11.56 -3.92
C LEU A 9 3.83 11.13 -3.32
N VAL A 10 3.77 10.24 -2.31
CA VAL A 10 4.94 9.72 -1.60
C VAL A 10 5.37 8.42 -2.27
N LEU A 11 6.33 8.52 -3.17
CA LEU A 11 6.92 7.42 -3.92
C LEU A 11 8.17 6.89 -3.21
N CYS A 12 8.11 5.70 -2.64
CA CYS A 12 9.27 5.05 -2.02
C CYS A 12 9.86 4.03 -3.00
N THR A 13 11.18 4.06 -3.23
CA THR A 13 11.81 3.17 -4.21
C THR A 13 13.11 2.57 -3.70
N LEU A 14 13.35 1.31 -4.08
CA LEU A 14 14.57 0.56 -3.80
C LEU A 14 14.88 -0.42 -4.94
N ASN A 15 16.09 -0.34 -5.50
CA ASN A 15 16.60 -1.22 -6.57
C ASN A 15 15.80 -1.19 -7.88
N ARG A 16 14.98 -0.16 -8.12
CA ARG A 16 14.19 0.04 -9.34
C ARG A 16 14.61 1.32 -10.05
N ARG A 17 14.51 1.34 -11.36
CA ARG A 17 14.80 2.47 -12.23
C ARG A 17 13.75 2.61 -13.32
N ASP A 18 13.57 1.54 -14.09
CA ASP A 18 12.71 1.55 -15.26
C ASP A 18 11.22 1.58 -14.87
N GLU A 19 10.87 0.91 -13.75
CA GLU A 19 9.53 0.96 -13.17
C GLU A 19 9.20 2.39 -12.69
N VAL A 20 10.14 3.06 -12.00
CA VAL A 20 9.98 4.48 -11.61
C VAL A 20 9.77 5.36 -12.84
N ALA A 21 10.54 5.14 -13.92
CA ALA A 21 10.36 5.88 -15.16
C ALA A 21 8.95 5.66 -15.78
N GLN A 22 8.43 4.43 -15.73
CA GLN A 22 7.08 4.11 -16.19
C GLN A 22 6.01 4.81 -15.34
N PHE A 23 6.16 4.80 -14.01
CA PHE A 23 5.27 5.54 -13.12
C PHE A 23 5.26 7.05 -13.47
N LEU A 24 6.43 7.67 -13.59
CA LEU A 24 6.55 9.10 -13.92
C LEU A 24 5.93 9.42 -15.28
N ALA A 25 6.13 8.57 -16.28
CA ALA A 25 5.51 8.72 -17.60
C ALA A 25 3.98 8.64 -17.51
N SER A 26 3.42 7.78 -16.66
CA SER A 26 1.98 7.71 -16.43
C SER A 26 1.46 8.93 -15.66
N LEU A 27 2.22 9.42 -14.69
CA LEU A 27 1.87 10.60 -13.92
C LEU A 27 1.86 11.87 -14.79
N LYS A 28 2.79 12.00 -15.73
CA LYS A 28 2.84 13.11 -16.68
C LYS A 28 1.60 13.21 -17.58
N LYS A 29 0.84 12.13 -17.74
CA LYS A 29 -0.42 12.11 -18.52
C LYS A 29 -1.63 12.58 -17.72
N GLN A 30 -1.49 12.83 -16.42
CA GLN A 30 -2.59 13.36 -15.62
C GLN A 30 -2.95 14.79 -16.03
N ASP A 31 -4.16 15.22 -15.71
CA ASP A 31 -4.64 16.55 -16.02
C ASP A 31 -3.76 17.65 -15.36
N THR A 32 -3.20 18.52 -16.17
CA THR A 32 -2.26 19.59 -15.77
C THR A 32 -2.89 20.67 -14.89
N ARG A 33 -4.21 20.67 -14.71
CA ARG A 33 -4.89 21.61 -13.80
C ARG A 33 -4.57 21.35 -12.33
N TYR A 34 -4.14 20.13 -12.00
CA TYR A 34 -3.79 19.78 -10.63
C TYR A 34 -2.31 20.02 -10.37
N ARG A 35 -2.03 20.72 -9.27
CA ARG A 35 -0.65 20.91 -8.80
C ARG A 35 -0.22 19.68 -8.01
N ILE A 36 0.75 18.94 -8.56
CA ILE A 36 1.25 17.69 -8.00
C ILE A 36 2.63 17.94 -7.40
N GLN A 37 2.76 17.64 -6.12
CA GLN A 37 4.03 17.48 -5.44
C GLN A 37 4.41 15.99 -5.46
N LEU A 38 5.56 15.66 -6.01
CA LEU A 38 6.10 14.31 -6.02
C LEU A 38 7.25 14.20 -5.00
N ILE A 39 7.03 13.46 -3.93
CA ILE A 39 8.04 13.21 -2.90
C ILE A 39 8.64 11.84 -3.16
N VAL A 40 9.87 11.82 -3.64
CA VAL A 40 10.60 10.57 -3.93
C VAL A 40 11.52 10.25 -2.77
N VAL A 41 11.22 9.15 -2.08
CA VAL A 41 12.04 8.65 -0.98
C VAL A 41 12.92 7.52 -1.51
N ASP A 42 14.16 7.90 -1.82
CA ASP A 42 15.16 7.03 -2.45
C ASP A 42 15.93 6.24 -1.38
N GLN A 43 15.81 4.92 -1.44
CA GLN A 43 16.47 3.98 -0.55
C GLN A 43 17.74 3.35 -1.19
N ASN A 44 18.14 3.84 -2.38
CA ASN A 44 19.32 3.35 -3.07
C ASN A 44 20.58 4.09 -2.60
N THR A 45 21.72 3.43 -2.76
CA THR A 45 23.05 4.01 -2.45
C THR A 45 23.71 4.66 -3.67
N ASP A 46 23.14 4.49 -4.86
CA ASP A 46 23.63 5.06 -6.12
C ASP A 46 22.72 6.22 -6.61
N ASP A 47 23.03 6.78 -7.78
CA ASP A 47 22.35 7.95 -8.34
C ASP A 47 21.34 7.60 -9.45
N ARG A 48 20.85 6.34 -9.50
CA ARG A 48 19.88 5.90 -10.51
C ARG A 48 18.58 6.71 -10.49
N ILE A 49 18.12 7.14 -9.32
CA ILE A 49 16.87 7.89 -9.15
C ILE A 49 17.02 9.36 -9.58
N PRO A 50 18.04 10.11 -9.15
CA PRO A 50 18.30 11.45 -9.69
C PRO A 50 18.31 11.51 -11.21
N GLU A 51 18.91 10.53 -11.88
CA GLU A 51 18.95 10.47 -13.35
C GLU A 51 17.55 10.31 -13.97
N VAL A 52 16.71 9.43 -13.40
CA VAL A 52 15.33 9.19 -13.87
C VAL A 52 14.45 10.43 -13.67
N LEU A 53 14.69 11.22 -12.63
CA LEU A 53 13.90 12.40 -12.31
C LEU A 53 14.20 13.61 -13.20
N LYS A 54 15.41 13.71 -13.75
CA LYS A 54 15.85 14.87 -14.56
C LYS A 54 14.85 15.32 -15.64
N PRO A 55 14.26 14.41 -16.47
CA PRO A 55 13.34 14.80 -17.53
C PRO A 55 12.02 15.39 -17.01
N TYR A 56 11.69 15.20 -15.74
CA TYR A 56 10.39 15.54 -15.15
C TYR A 56 10.42 16.76 -14.23
N GLN A 57 11.57 17.42 -14.07
CA GLN A 57 11.76 18.56 -13.16
C GLN A 57 10.88 19.77 -13.51
N ASN A 58 10.45 19.89 -14.78
CA ASN A 58 9.54 20.95 -15.22
C ASN A 58 8.06 20.51 -15.21
N ASP A 59 7.78 19.22 -14.99
CA ASP A 59 6.42 18.67 -14.98
C ASP A 59 5.81 18.64 -13.58
N PHE A 60 6.66 18.45 -12.55
CA PHE A 60 6.24 18.28 -11.14
C PHE A 60 7.14 19.07 -10.20
N GLU A 61 6.59 19.48 -9.04
CA GLU A 61 7.42 19.87 -7.91
C GLU A 61 7.99 18.61 -7.26
N ILE A 62 9.29 18.35 -7.45
CA ILE A 62 9.97 17.13 -7.01
C ILE A 62 10.77 17.39 -5.73
N CYS A 63 10.43 16.67 -4.66
CA CYS A 63 11.21 16.61 -3.43
C CYS A 63 11.89 15.22 -3.36
N LEU A 64 13.21 15.19 -3.54
CA LEU A 64 14.01 13.95 -3.45
C LEU A 64 14.68 13.86 -2.08
N VAL A 65 14.42 12.77 -1.36
CA VAL A 65 14.98 12.50 -0.03
C VAL A 65 15.58 11.11 0.01
N LYS A 66 16.80 10.97 0.56
CA LYS A 66 17.45 9.66 0.75
C LYS A 66 17.21 9.10 2.15
N THR A 67 17.03 7.78 2.25
CA THR A 67 16.89 7.07 3.52
C THR A 67 17.45 5.65 3.46
N GLN A 68 17.58 5.02 4.62
CA GLN A 68 17.90 3.59 4.72
C GLN A 68 16.69 2.73 4.31
N PRO A 69 16.89 1.49 3.83
CA PRO A 69 15.80 0.58 3.49
C PRO A 69 14.79 0.38 4.61
N GLY A 70 13.50 0.35 4.23
CA GLY A 70 12.35 0.18 5.12
C GLY A 70 11.15 0.95 4.61
N LEU A 71 10.15 0.25 4.03
CA LEU A 71 9.03 0.89 3.33
C LEU A 71 8.21 1.81 4.23
N SER A 72 7.83 1.35 5.43
CA SER A 72 7.07 2.16 6.38
C SER A 72 7.84 3.39 6.85
N ARG A 73 9.16 3.23 7.15
CA ARG A 73 10.06 4.34 7.49
C ARG A 73 10.17 5.34 6.34
N ALA A 74 10.33 4.86 5.11
CA ALA A 74 10.43 5.71 3.94
C ALA A 74 9.13 6.51 3.72
N ARG A 75 7.95 5.88 3.87
CA ARG A 75 6.66 6.58 3.81
C ARG A 75 6.51 7.63 4.90
N ASN A 76 6.89 7.31 6.13
CA ASN A 76 6.85 8.27 7.24
C ASN A 76 7.76 9.47 6.99
N LEU A 77 8.97 9.25 6.47
CA LEU A 77 9.85 10.34 6.08
C LEU A 77 9.22 11.20 4.98
N GLY A 78 8.64 10.58 3.95
CA GLY A 78 7.95 11.30 2.87
C GLY A 78 6.75 12.11 3.37
N LEU A 79 5.99 11.59 4.32
CA LEU A 79 4.85 12.31 4.93
C LEU A 79 5.25 13.65 5.58
N GLN A 80 6.48 13.78 6.09
CA GLN A 80 6.96 15.04 6.68
C GLN A 80 7.10 16.17 5.67
N TYR A 81 7.23 15.84 4.38
CA TYR A 81 7.34 16.80 3.28
C TYR A 81 6.02 17.01 2.53
N ALA A 82 4.95 16.28 2.86
CA ALA A 82 3.69 16.33 2.14
C ALA A 82 2.90 17.60 2.45
N LEU A 83 2.72 18.46 1.45
CA LEU A 83 2.02 19.75 1.56
C LEU A 83 0.66 19.75 0.86
N GLY A 84 0.39 18.75 0.00
CA GLY A 84 -0.83 18.63 -0.79
C GLY A 84 -2.08 18.32 0.05
N ASN A 85 -3.24 18.70 -0.46
CA ASN A 85 -4.54 18.44 0.18
C ASN A 85 -4.85 16.93 0.27
N ILE A 86 -4.45 16.17 -0.76
CA ILE A 86 -4.64 14.74 -0.87
C ILE A 86 -3.27 14.08 -0.94
N ILE A 87 -3.02 13.10 -0.08
CA ILE A 87 -1.77 12.35 -0.03
C ILE A 87 -2.03 10.95 -0.58
N GLY A 88 -1.21 10.52 -1.54
CA GLY A 88 -1.20 9.18 -2.10
C GLY A 88 0.13 8.47 -1.88
N PHE A 89 0.11 7.13 -1.89
CA PHE A 89 1.29 6.28 -1.65
C PHE A 89 1.51 5.33 -2.82
N PRO A 90 1.89 5.83 -4.02
CA PRO A 90 2.17 4.95 -5.15
C PRO A 90 3.31 3.98 -4.83
N ASP A 91 3.19 2.75 -5.31
CA ASP A 91 4.32 1.82 -5.39
C ASP A 91 5.16 2.18 -6.63
N ASP A 92 6.44 1.93 -6.59
CA ASP A 92 7.38 2.33 -7.64
C ASP A 92 7.23 1.53 -8.95
N ASP A 93 6.37 0.49 -8.97
CA ASP A 93 6.01 -0.31 -10.13
C ASP A 93 4.52 -0.23 -10.51
N CYS A 94 3.78 0.71 -9.94
CA CYS A 94 2.42 0.98 -10.39
C CYS A 94 2.39 2.01 -11.52
N THR A 95 1.23 2.14 -12.19
CA THR A 95 0.94 3.22 -13.14
C THR A 95 -0.46 3.76 -12.91
N TYR A 96 -0.64 5.05 -13.17
CA TYR A 96 -1.91 5.74 -13.00
C TYR A 96 -2.60 5.98 -14.34
N PRO A 97 -3.84 5.48 -14.54
CA PRO A 97 -4.68 5.90 -15.66
C PRO A 97 -4.85 7.42 -15.70
N GLU A 98 -4.93 8.00 -16.88
CA GLU A 98 -4.98 9.47 -17.10
C GLU A 98 -6.10 10.17 -16.30
N THR A 99 -7.17 9.46 -15.97
CA THR A 99 -8.34 10.01 -15.28
C THR A 99 -8.30 9.86 -13.76
N LEU A 100 -7.29 9.17 -13.21
CA LEU A 100 -7.28 8.80 -11.80
C LEU A 100 -7.32 10.02 -10.87
N LEU A 101 -6.39 10.96 -11.04
CA LEU A 101 -6.31 12.12 -10.14
C LEU A 101 -7.53 13.04 -10.30
N THR A 102 -8.07 13.17 -11.52
CA THR A 102 -9.33 13.88 -11.76
C THR A 102 -10.50 13.25 -11.02
N PHE A 103 -10.62 11.94 -11.07
CA PHE A 103 -11.66 11.21 -10.34
C PHE A 103 -11.53 11.45 -8.83
N LEU A 104 -10.33 11.27 -8.29
CA LEU A 104 -10.06 11.44 -6.85
C LEU A 104 -10.35 12.86 -6.38
N TYR A 105 -9.88 13.86 -7.12
CA TYR A 105 -10.11 15.26 -6.78
C TYR A 105 -11.61 15.56 -6.67
N ARG A 106 -12.39 15.16 -7.69
CA ARG A 106 -13.85 15.33 -7.70
C ARG A 106 -14.51 14.57 -6.54
N ALA A 107 -14.15 13.31 -6.34
CA ALA A 107 -14.72 12.50 -5.27
C ALA A 107 -14.46 13.11 -3.89
N PHE A 108 -13.27 13.67 -3.63
CA PHE A 108 -13.01 14.39 -2.39
C PHE A 108 -13.75 15.74 -2.31
N ALA A 109 -13.91 16.46 -3.42
CA ALA A 109 -14.64 17.74 -3.44
C ALA A 109 -16.14 17.57 -3.21
N GLU A 110 -16.75 16.50 -3.76
CA GLU A 110 -18.16 16.18 -3.61
C GLU A 110 -18.56 15.83 -2.18
N ASP A 111 -17.63 15.33 -1.37
CA ASP A 111 -17.91 14.95 0.01
C ASP A 111 -16.78 15.39 0.96
N PRO A 112 -16.93 16.55 1.60
CA PRO A 112 -15.93 17.08 2.54
C PRO A 112 -15.67 16.19 3.77
N GLN A 113 -16.60 15.30 4.12
CA GLN A 113 -16.45 14.39 5.26
C GLN A 113 -15.64 13.13 4.90
N ARG A 114 -15.39 12.90 3.62
CA ARG A 114 -14.56 11.78 3.14
C ARG A 114 -13.10 12.05 3.49
N GLY A 115 -12.58 11.29 4.46
CA GLY A 115 -11.19 11.43 4.92
C GLY A 115 -10.20 10.64 4.08
N GLY A 116 -10.64 9.57 3.42
CA GLY A 116 -9.79 8.79 2.51
C GLY A 116 -10.56 7.95 1.51
N ILE A 117 -9.88 7.63 0.41
CA ILE A 117 -10.37 6.74 -0.66
C ILE A 117 -9.34 5.66 -0.87
N SER A 118 -9.81 4.42 -1.04
CA SER A 118 -9.03 3.36 -1.63
C SER A 118 -9.68 2.92 -2.95
N THR A 119 -8.86 2.68 -3.96
CA THR A 119 -9.31 2.32 -5.32
C THR A 119 -9.05 0.86 -5.62
N LEU A 120 -9.51 0.36 -6.76
CA LEU A 120 -9.22 -0.98 -7.23
C LEU A 120 -7.77 -1.07 -7.75
N VAL A 121 -7.10 -2.20 -7.50
CA VAL A 121 -5.76 -2.48 -8.05
C VAL A 121 -5.81 -3.71 -8.95
N THR A 122 -5.48 -3.53 -10.23
CA THR A 122 -5.44 -4.61 -11.23
C THR A 122 -4.19 -4.50 -12.09
N ASP A 123 -3.91 -5.53 -12.90
CA ASP A 123 -3.08 -5.34 -14.08
C ASP A 123 -3.90 -4.65 -15.19
N GLU A 124 -3.25 -4.27 -16.30
CA GLU A 124 -3.91 -3.61 -17.44
C GLU A 124 -5.01 -4.49 -18.08
N ALA A 125 -4.95 -5.80 -17.92
CA ALA A 125 -5.97 -6.74 -18.38
C ALA A 125 -7.16 -6.89 -17.41
N GLY A 126 -7.18 -6.13 -16.30
CA GLY A 126 -8.25 -6.16 -15.30
C GLY A 126 -8.20 -7.32 -14.31
N ASN A 127 -7.09 -8.07 -14.26
CA ASN A 127 -6.90 -9.11 -13.27
C ASN A 127 -6.35 -8.53 -11.96
N PHE A 128 -6.75 -9.09 -10.82
CA PHE A 128 -6.20 -8.66 -9.53
C PHE A 128 -4.67 -8.88 -9.48
N SER A 129 -3.94 -7.82 -9.18
CA SER A 129 -2.48 -7.83 -9.13
C SER A 129 -1.94 -8.20 -7.74
N ALA A 130 -2.49 -7.64 -6.70
CA ALA A 130 -2.13 -7.94 -5.33
C ALA A 130 -2.74 -9.28 -4.91
N GLY A 131 -1.96 -10.21 -4.39
CA GLY A 131 -2.26 -11.63 -4.09
C GLY A 131 -3.57 -11.96 -3.35
N GLY A 132 -4.56 -11.09 -3.39
CA GLY A 132 -5.90 -11.20 -2.84
C GLY A 132 -6.98 -10.81 -3.86
N ARG A 133 -8.23 -11.03 -3.46
CA ARG A 133 -9.39 -10.51 -4.18
C ARG A 133 -9.79 -9.19 -3.52
N MET A 134 -9.91 -8.13 -4.30
CA MET A 134 -10.55 -6.90 -3.86
C MET A 134 -12.04 -6.92 -4.22
N TYR A 135 -12.84 -6.14 -3.51
CA TYR A 135 -14.25 -5.97 -3.87
C TYR A 135 -14.38 -5.29 -5.25
N ARG A 136 -15.46 -5.58 -5.96
CA ARG A 136 -15.77 -4.91 -7.23
C ARG A 136 -16.91 -3.90 -7.11
N THR A 137 -17.47 -3.77 -5.92
CA THR A 137 -18.55 -2.84 -5.61
C THR A 137 -18.07 -1.81 -4.60
N PRO A 138 -18.50 -0.54 -4.72
CA PRO A 138 -18.15 0.50 -3.76
C PRO A 138 -18.73 0.19 -2.39
N CYS A 139 -18.00 0.57 -1.34
CA CYS A 139 -18.45 0.45 0.03
C CYS A 139 -17.67 1.39 0.97
N THR A 140 -18.24 1.68 2.13
CA THR A 140 -17.48 2.28 3.22
C THR A 140 -16.53 1.23 3.81
N ILE A 141 -15.26 1.61 4.00
CA ILE A 141 -14.26 0.74 4.61
C ILE A 141 -14.52 0.68 6.12
N THR A 142 -14.44 -0.52 6.66
CA THR A 142 -14.66 -0.83 8.07
C THR A 142 -13.60 -1.81 8.56
N LYS A 143 -13.50 -2.02 9.87
CA LYS A 143 -12.61 -3.05 10.45
C LYS A 143 -12.87 -4.47 9.90
N LYS A 144 -14.09 -4.73 9.40
CA LYS A 144 -14.49 -6.05 8.87
C LYS A 144 -14.04 -6.28 7.43
N ASN A 145 -14.04 -5.25 6.59
CA ASN A 145 -13.79 -5.38 5.15
C ASN A 145 -12.45 -4.79 4.68
N VAL A 146 -11.69 -4.11 5.54
CA VAL A 146 -10.42 -3.46 5.19
C VAL A 146 -9.43 -4.37 4.45
N TRP A 147 -9.41 -5.67 4.77
CA TRP A 147 -8.55 -6.67 4.14
C TRP A 147 -8.84 -6.92 2.64
N TRP A 148 -9.95 -6.42 2.12
CA TRP A 148 -10.37 -6.54 0.73
C TRP A 148 -10.54 -5.20 0.02
N CYS A 149 -10.22 -4.11 0.71
CA CYS A 149 -10.45 -2.75 0.22
C CYS A 149 -9.18 -1.90 0.14
N GLY A 150 -8.04 -2.37 0.67
CA GLY A 150 -6.85 -1.54 0.77
C GLY A 150 -5.59 -2.25 0.30
N VAL A 151 -4.90 -1.64 -0.66
CA VAL A 151 -3.54 -1.98 -1.09
C VAL A 151 -2.80 -0.66 -1.26
N SER A 152 -1.55 -0.60 -0.85
CA SER A 152 -0.72 0.61 -0.81
C SER A 152 -0.95 1.61 -1.93
N PRO A 153 -0.74 1.25 -3.21
CA PRO A 153 -0.77 2.22 -4.29
C PRO A 153 -2.16 2.79 -4.58
N SER A 154 -3.19 2.21 -3.95
CA SER A 154 -4.58 2.63 -4.12
C SER A 154 -5.11 3.54 -3.02
N ILE A 155 -4.29 3.84 -2.00
CA ILE A 155 -4.72 4.60 -0.82
C ILE A 155 -4.43 6.09 -1.02
N PHE A 156 -5.48 6.89 -0.91
CA PHE A 156 -5.42 8.35 -0.94
C PHE A 156 -6.13 8.90 0.28
N VAL A 157 -5.48 9.81 1.01
CA VAL A 157 -5.99 10.33 2.29
C VAL A 157 -5.96 11.85 2.26
N ARG A 158 -7.01 12.47 2.75
CA ARG A 158 -7.02 13.92 2.98
C ARG A 158 -6.00 14.27 4.06
N ARG A 159 -5.08 15.21 3.77
CA ARG A 159 -4.02 15.61 4.70
C ARG A 159 -4.58 16.03 6.06
N SER A 160 -5.69 16.76 6.09
CA SER A 160 -6.35 17.17 7.33
C SER A 160 -6.92 16.03 8.16
N ALA A 161 -7.18 14.86 7.56
CA ALA A 161 -7.67 13.67 8.25
C ALA A 161 -6.53 12.78 8.80
N LEU A 162 -5.29 13.02 8.37
CA LEU A 162 -4.16 12.22 8.77
C LEU A 162 -3.74 12.48 10.23
N GLY A 163 -3.78 13.76 10.69
CA GLY A 163 -3.30 14.15 12.02
C GLY A 163 -1.84 13.70 12.24
N GLU A 164 -1.59 13.00 13.33
CA GLU A 164 -0.28 12.41 13.66
C GLU A 164 -0.16 10.93 13.26
N ILE A 165 -1.13 10.39 12.51
CA ILE A 165 -1.13 8.99 12.11
C ILE A 165 -0.03 8.75 11.07
N CYS A 166 0.83 7.78 11.35
CA CYS A 166 1.93 7.35 10.50
C CYS A 166 1.97 5.82 10.38
N PHE A 167 2.78 5.29 9.48
CA PHE A 167 2.98 3.85 9.32
C PHE A 167 3.76 3.27 10.50
N ASP A 168 3.41 2.05 10.93
CA ASP A 168 4.17 1.31 11.93
C ASP A 168 5.47 0.75 11.30
N GLU A 169 6.63 1.25 11.73
CA GLU A 169 7.92 0.90 11.15
C GLU A 169 8.37 -0.54 11.48
N GLU A 170 7.70 -1.20 12.43
CA GLU A 170 7.89 -2.65 12.65
C GLU A 170 7.22 -3.50 11.56
N LEU A 171 6.32 -2.93 10.73
CA LEU A 171 5.57 -3.61 9.69
C LEU A 171 6.11 -3.28 8.29
N GLY A 172 5.93 -4.23 7.38
CA GLY A 172 6.19 -4.04 5.96
C GLY A 172 7.59 -4.48 5.50
N VAL A 173 7.78 -4.39 4.20
CA VAL A 173 9.02 -4.83 3.54
C VAL A 173 10.19 -3.97 4.02
N GLY A 174 11.30 -4.63 4.39
CA GLY A 174 12.51 -3.93 4.84
C GLY A 174 12.45 -3.37 6.26
N SER A 175 11.43 -3.70 7.05
CA SER A 175 11.31 -3.26 8.45
C SER A 175 12.43 -3.79 9.38
N GLY A 176 13.18 -4.80 8.95
CA GLY A 176 14.17 -5.49 9.79
C GLY A 176 13.54 -6.48 10.77
N THR A 177 12.22 -6.64 10.75
CA THR A 177 11.46 -7.56 11.60
C THR A 177 10.91 -8.75 10.81
N VAL A 178 10.29 -9.69 11.48
CA VAL A 178 9.55 -10.80 10.84
C VAL A 178 8.17 -10.38 10.31
N PHE A 179 7.73 -9.16 10.59
CA PHE A 179 6.41 -8.65 10.23
C PHE A 179 6.43 -7.97 8.85
N GLY A 180 6.77 -8.72 7.81
CA GLY A 180 7.08 -8.22 6.47
C GLY A 180 5.87 -7.84 5.61
N SER A 181 4.73 -7.47 6.20
CA SER A 181 3.53 -6.98 5.49
C SER A 181 2.52 -6.37 6.44
N GLY A 182 1.44 -5.82 5.89
CA GLY A 182 0.26 -5.36 6.63
C GLY A 182 0.33 -3.92 7.09
N GLU A 183 1.38 -3.19 6.72
CA GLU A 183 1.56 -1.78 7.05
C GLU A 183 0.43 -0.90 6.52
N GLU A 184 -0.05 -1.18 5.32
CA GLU A 184 -1.18 -0.45 4.72
C GLU A 184 -2.50 -0.75 5.42
N THR A 185 -2.73 -2.00 5.80
CA THR A 185 -3.94 -2.39 6.54
C THR A 185 -3.92 -1.82 7.95
N ASP A 186 -2.76 -1.83 8.62
CA ASP A 186 -2.55 -1.19 9.91
C ASP A 186 -2.85 0.31 9.85
N PHE A 187 -2.32 0.99 8.84
CA PHE A 187 -2.53 2.41 8.61
C PHE A 187 -4.03 2.75 8.42
N LEU A 188 -4.74 2.00 7.58
CA LEU A 188 -6.18 2.17 7.40
C LEU A 188 -6.96 1.90 8.69
N LEU A 189 -6.57 0.90 9.48
CA LEU A 189 -7.21 0.60 10.77
C LEU A 189 -6.95 1.70 11.81
N MET A 190 -5.79 2.34 11.80
CA MET A 190 -5.52 3.51 12.66
C MET A 190 -6.37 4.71 12.27
N LEU A 191 -6.52 5.00 10.97
CA LEU A 191 -7.43 6.04 10.48
C LEU A 191 -8.89 5.77 10.91
N LEU A 192 -9.36 4.53 10.75
CA LEU A 192 -10.70 4.14 11.22
C LEU A 192 -10.86 4.28 12.74
N ALA A 193 -9.83 3.98 13.52
CA ALA A 193 -9.86 4.14 14.98
C ALA A 193 -9.91 5.61 15.41
N ALA A 194 -9.32 6.51 14.61
CA ALA A 194 -9.41 7.97 14.78
C ALA A 194 -10.74 8.57 14.28
N GLY A 195 -11.68 7.75 13.82
CA GLY A 195 -12.98 8.21 13.31
C GLY A 195 -12.96 8.74 11.88
N VAL A 196 -11.86 8.53 11.14
CA VAL A 196 -11.76 8.95 9.74
C VAL A 196 -12.65 8.06 8.88
N ARG A 197 -13.54 8.67 8.11
CA ARG A 197 -14.36 7.96 7.13
C ARG A 197 -13.51 7.64 5.89
N LEU A 198 -13.48 6.35 5.55
CA LEU A 198 -12.77 5.80 4.40
C LEU A 198 -13.76 5.13 3.47
N ASP A 199 -13.68 5.44 2.17
CA ASP A 199 -14.53 4.85 1.14
C ASP A 199 -13.69 4.03 0.15
N TYR A 200 -14.22 2.87 -0.25
CA TYR A 200 -13.65 2.06 -1.32
C TYR A 200 -14.40 2.35 -2.62
N MET A 201 -13.68 2.81 -3.63
CA MET A 201 -14.23 3.28 -4.90
C MET A 201 -13.58 2.54 -6.09
N PRO A 202 -14.05 1.31 -6.42
CA PRO A 202 -13.45 0.48 -7.46
C PRO A 202 -13.66 1.00 -8.90
N GLN A 203 -14.42 2.07 -9.08
CA GLN A 203 -14.56 2.77 -10.37
C GLN A 203 -13.23 3.41 -10.81
N ALA A 204 -12.42 3.83 -9.84
CA ALA A 204 -11.06 4.25 -10.08
C ALA A 204 -10.12 3.05 -9.94
N VAL A 205 -9.13 2.97 -10.82
CA VAL A 205 -8.20 1.85 -10.87
C VAL A 205 -6.77 2.37 -10.81
N VAL A 206 -5.92 1.66 -10.09
CA VAL A 206 -4.47 1.78 -10.18
C VAL A 206 -3.95 0.51 -10.83
N TYR A 207 -3.10 0.64 -11.84
CA TYR A 207 -2.46 -0.52 -12.46
C TYR A 207 -1.18 -0.88 -11.71
N HIS A 208 -1.04 -2.16 -11.43
CA HIS A 208 0.13 -2.73 -10.76
C HIS A 208 0.41 -4.12 -11.35
N PRO A 209 1.67 -4.46 -11.63
CA PRO A 209 2.03 -5.76 -12.20
C PRO A 209 1.59 -6.93 -11.32
N ARG A 210 1.17 -8.00 -11.95
CA ARG A 210 0.88 -9.25 -11.22
C ARG A 210 2.18 -9.87 -10.72
N PHE A 211 2.12 -10.41 -9.51
CA PHE A 211 3.22 -11.21 -9.01
C PHE A 211 3.37 -12.50 -9.82
N THR A 212 4.44 -12.60 -10.58
CA THR A 212 4.79 -13.77 -11.41
C THR A 212 5.94 -14.60 -10.82
N GLY A 213 6.51 -14.15 -9.72
CA GLY A 213 7.65 -14.80 -9.08
C GLY A 213 7.32 -16.12 -8.40
N PRO A 214 8.35 -16.88 -7.99
CA PRO A 214 8.17 -18.16 -7.32
C PRO A 214 7.51 -17.97 -5.94
N TRP A 215 6.66 -18.95 -5.57
CA TRP A 215 6.06 -19.02 -4.24
C TRP A 215 7.14 -19.45 -3.22
N LYS A 216 7.75 -18.46 -2.55
CA LYS A 216 8.79 -18.68 -1.53
C LYS A 216 8.16 -18.87 -0.16
N ARG A 217 8.55 -19.90 0.57
CA ARG A 217 8.07 -20.20 1.94
C ARG A 217 8.36 -19.02 2.89
N GLU A 218 9.54 -18.43 2.78
CA GLU A 218 10.00 -17.28 3.60
C GLU A 218 9.08 -16.09 3.44
N ARG A 219 8.67 -15.77 2.21
CA ARG A 219 7.70 -14.70 1.94
C ARG A 219 6.33 -15.02 2.56
N GLY A 220 5.89 -16.29 2.48
CA GLY A 220 4.65 -16.73 3.12
C GLY A 220 4.69 -16.52 4.64
N TRP A 221 5.81 -16.86 5.27
CA TRP A 221 6.04 -16.65 6.69
C TRP A 221 5.96 -15.16 7.07
N LEU A 222 6.74 -14.29 6.42
CA LEU A 222 6.77 -12.86 6.68
C LEU A 222 5.38 -12.21 6.52
N TYR A 223 4.66 -12.59 5.48
CA TYR A 223 3.30 -12.08 5.24
C TYR A 223 2.30 -12.59 6.29
N GLY A 224 2.44 -13.83 6.72
CA GLY A 224 1.64 -14.36 7.80
C GLY A 224 1.91 -13.63 9.11
N CYS A 225 3.18 -13.43 9.47
CA CYS A 225 3.58 -12.73 10.69
C CYS A 225 3.06 -11.29 10.72
N GLY A 226 3.18 -10.55 9.61
CA GLY A 226 2.66 -9.18 9.52
C GLY A 226 1.15 -9.12 9.75
N MET A 227 0.36 -9.95 9.04
CA MET A 227 -1.09 -10.00 9.26
C MET A 227 -1.44 -10.38 10.71
N GLY A 228 -0.74 -11.36 11.30
CA GLY A 228 -0.96 -11.76 12.69
C GLY A 228 -0.70 -10.61 13.66
N ARG A 229 0.37 -9.85 13.45
CA ARG A 229 0.73 -8.66 14.21
C ARG A 229 -0.33 -7.57 14.14
N VAL A 230 -0.83 -7.25 12.94
CA VAL A 230 -1.90 -6.26 12.74
C VAL A 230 -3.17 -6.69 13.46
N LEU A 231 -3.59 -7.95 13.32
CA LEU A 231 -4.75 -8.48 14.03
C LEU A 231 -4.61 -8.34 15.56
N ARG A 232 -3.43 -8.62 16.12
CA ARG A 232 -3.15 -8.44 17.56
C ARG A 232 -3.25 -6.97 17.96
N LYS A 233 -2.60 -6.07 17.21
CA LYS A 233 -2.54 -4.64 17.48
C LYS A 233 -3.93 -4.01 17.55
N HIS A 234 -4.84 -4.46 16.67
CA HIS A 234 -6.20 -3.94 16.56
C HIS A 234 -7.25 -4.75 17.33
N GLY A 235 -6.82 -5.58 18.30
CA GLY A 235 -7.69 -6.23 19.25
C GLY A 235 -8.55 -7.37 18.66
N ALA A 236 -8.14 -7.99 17.56
CA ALA A 236 -8.82 -9.17 17.05
C ALA A 236 -8.75 -10.33 18.05
N SER A 237 -9.82 -11.11 18.15
CA SER A 237 -9.81 -12.30 19.01
C SER A 237 -8.89 -13.39 18.46
N PHE A 238 -8.38 -14.26 19.32
CA PHE A 238 -7.60 -15.42 18.89
C PHE A 238 -8.38 -16.31 17.90
N PHE A 239 -9.68 -16.46 18.10
CA PHE A 239 -10.53 -17.21 17.17
C PHE A 239 -10.55 -16.62 15.76
N THR A 240 -10.53 -15.29 15.64
CA THR A 240 -10.40 -14.60 14.32
C THR A 240 -9.08 -14.95 13.64
N VAL A 241 -7.99 -14.91 14.38
CA VAL A 241 -6.66 -15.25 13.84
C VAL A 241 -6.58 -16.72 13.45
N PHE A 242 -7.11 -17.60 14.30
CA PHE A 242 -7.17 -19.04 14.04
C PHE A 242 -8.00 -19.33 12.78
N TYR A 243 -9.14 -18.69 12.60
CA TYR A 243 -9.95 -18.78 11.39
C TYR A 243 -9.15 -18.38 10.14
N TYR A 244 -8.47 -17.24 10.17
CA TYR A 244 -7.64 -16.83 9.05
C TYR A 244 -6.45 -17.77 8.81
N ALA A 245 -5.86 -18.36 9.85
CA ALA A 245 -4.82 -19.37 9.71
C ALA A 245 -5.37 -20.64 9.04
N LEU A 246 -6.55 -21.10 9.45
CA LEU A 246 -7.23 -22.28 8.88
C LEU A 246 -7.53 -22.09 7.39
N LEU A 247 -7.97 -20.90 6.97
CA LEU A 247 -8.18 -20.60 5.55
C LEU A 247 -6.91 -20.80 4.72
N GLN A 248 -5.72 -20.55 5.28
CA GLN A 248 -4.46 -20.81 4.58
C GLN A 248 -4.15 -22.30 4.53
N GLN A 249 -4.52 -23.07 5.52
CA GLN A 249 -4.36 -24.54 5.48
C GLN A 249 -5.25 -25.17 4.41
N VAL A 250 -6.51 -24.69 4.27
CA VAL A 250 -7.37 -25.13 3.16
C VAL A 250 -6.74 -24.81 1.80
N ARG A 251 -6.15 -23.64 1.61
CA ARG A 251 -5.44 -23.28 0.39
C ARG A 251 -4.17 -24.13 0.18
N ALA A 252 -3.50 -24.52 1.25
CA ALA A 252 -2.37 -25.43 1.19
C ALA A 252 -2.80 -26.83 0.71
N ALA A 253 -3.88 -27.37 1.25
CA ALA A 253 -4.46 -28.65 0.83
C ALA A 253 -4.89 -28.61 -0.65
N GLN A 254 -5.57 -27.54 -1.10
CA GLN A 254 -5.91 -27.35 -2.52
C GLN A 254 -4.66 -27.31 -3.42
N SER A 255 -3.58 -26.66 -2.94
CA SER A 255 -2.32 -26.58 -3.68
C SER A 255 -1.63 -27.95 -3.75
N PHE A 256 -1.71 -28.76 -2.70
CA PHE A 256 -1.24 -30.15 -2.68
C PHE A 256 -1.99 -31.01 -3.68
N CYS A 257 -3.33 -30.99 -3.67
CA CYS A 257 -4.16 -31.73 -4.62
C CYS A 257 -3.88 -31.36 -6.10
N THR A 258 -3.37 -30.15 -6.35
CA THR A 258 -2.97 -29.68 -7.70
C THR A 258 -1.47 -29.80 -7.96
N LEU A 259 -0.72 -30.56 -7.15
CA LEU A 259 0.73 -30.82 -7.22
C LEU A 259 1.59 -29.54 -7.23
N LYS A 260 1.08 -28.42 -6.66
CA LYS A 260 1.79 -27.14 -6.57
C LYS A 260 2.52 -27.02 -5.22
N PHE A 261 3.52 -27.88 -4.99
CA PHE A 261 4.20 -28.02 -3.69
C PHE A 261 4.78 -26.72 -3.13
N ARG A 262 5.42 -25.88 -3.97
CA ARG A 262 5.94 -24.57 -3.50
C ARG A 262 4.83 -23.67 -3.00
N LYS A 263 3.67 -23.66 -3.67
CA LYS A 263 2.49 -22.89 -3.25
C LYS A 263 1.88 -23.44 -1.97
N MET A 264 1.86 -24.76 -1.81
CA MET A 264 1.45 -25.42 -0.56
C MET A 264 2.32 -24.94 0.61
N LEU A 265 3.66 -25.04 0.47
CA LEU A 265 4.59 -24.59 1.52
C LEU A 265 4.46 -23.10 1.86
N PHE A 266 4.20 -22.26 0.87
CA PHE A 266 3.91 -20.84 1.06
C PHE A 266 2.66 -20.63 1.94
N HIS A 267 1.57 -21.33 1.65
CA HIS A 267 0.33 -21.22 2.43
C HIS A 267 0.46 -21.80 3.83
N LEU A 268 1.18 -22.91 4.01
CA LEU A 268 1.49 -23.45 5.35
C LEU A 268 2.29 -22.43 6.16
N ALA A 269 3.37 -21.89 5.59
CA ALA A 269 4.18 -20.89 6.27
C ALA A 269 3.35 -19.64 6.64
N MET A 270 2.46 -19.19 5.75
CA MET A 270 1.57 -18.07 6.04
C MET A 270 0.57 -18.39 7.16
N SER A 271 0.04 -19.61 7.23
CA SER A 271 -0.83 -20.06 8.32
C SER A 271 -0.14 -19.97 9.67
N TYR A 272 1.02 -20.60 9.79
CA TYR A 272 1.81 -20.58 11.03
C TYR A 272 2.33 -19.19 11.38
N GLY A 273 2.73 -18.40 10.37
CA GLY A 273 3.13 -17.01 10.54
C GLY A 273 2.03 -16.15 11.16
N ARG A 274 0.75 -16.33 10.79
CA ARG A 274 -0.39 -15.61 11.39
C ARG A 274 -0.52 -15.88 12.89
N LEU A 275 -0.40 -17.13 13.30
CA LEU A 275 -0.43 -17.51 14.72
C LEU A 275 0.77 -16.93 15.46
N TYR A 276 1.97 -17.08 14.88
CA TYR A 276 3.19 -16.53 15.47
C TYR A 276 3.13 -15.01 15.63
N GLY A 277 2.79 -14.28 14.57
CA GLY A 277 2.72 -12.81 14.59
C GLY A 277 1.70 -12.27 15.58
N TYR A 278 0.60 -13.01 15.79
CA TYR A 278 -0.38 -12.67 16.80
C TYR A 278 0.14 -12.90 18.24
N LEU A 279 0.89 -13.97 18.47
CA LEU A 279 1.40 -14.34 19.79
C LEU A 279 2.72 -13.64 20.14
N ALA A 280 3.48 -13.22 19.13
CA ALA A 280 4.78 -12.58 19.34
C ALA A 280 4.65 -11.30 20.16
N LYS A 281 5.51 -11.16 21.17
CA LYS A 281 5.66 -9.91 21.91
C LYS A 281 6.33 -8.86 21.03
N ARG A 282 6.09 -7.59 21.35
CA ARG A 282 6.81 -6.47 20.71
C ARG A 282 8.31 -6.71 20.89
N GLN A 283 9.07 -6.75 19.82
CA GLN A 283 10.52 -6.73 19.92
C GLN A 283 10.88 -5.31 20.40
N ARG A 284 11.43 -5.23 21.59
CA ARG A 284 11.92 -3.95 22.17
C ARG A 284 13.22 -3.55 21.52
#